data_f01ed34b2c9aa56da50f1717fc5c9138
#
_entry.id   f01ed34b2c9aa56da50f1717fc5c9138
#
_cell.length_a   1.000
_cell.length_b   1.000
_cell.length_c   1.000
_cell.angle_alpha   90.00
_cell.angle_beta   90.00
_cell.angle_gamma   90.00
#
_symmetry.space_group_name_H-M   'P 1'
#
loop_
_entity.id
_entity.type
_entity.pdbx_description
1 polymer ?
#
loop_
_entity_poly.entity_id
_entity_poly.type
_entity_poly.pdbx_seq_one_letter_code
_entity_poly.pdbx_strand_id
1 'polypeptide(L)'
;CRGFLWKGRRDVQGGHCLVAWDQVCTPKEIGGLGIPNLRLLNAALRARWPWLERTDPHRPWNEFNLQVSCESLGIYRAATHCVLGDGESARFWTDWWLWDGRIEELMPNLYAFVRKPARLKTVRQAMVEGWWQDISPDMTTRALLEFIALVDRMQDVDLTPGTEDRIHWAWDSTGQFSAKSAYMACFAGRIEANGATQIWRSRAPATCKVFAWLAARNRCWTADRLQRRHLPHPSACPFCDQAQETIDHLLLGCVFARQVWSCITNAWGKPSWMPTAHATLGQWWTALTPQRQLRKEIWTVVTLVAWTIWRHRNDIVFNGASPSAEVVLRRIDEEGQDWRAAGLLREHGSLPRRVVRLDSGE
;
A
#
# COMPACT_ATOMS: atom_id res chain seq x y z
N CYS A 1 -14.69 10.10 -9.85
CA CYS A 1 -14.09 9.99 -8.49
C CYS A 1 -13.11 11.12 -8.17
N ARG A 2 -12.11 11.44 -9.05
CA ARG A 2 -11.10 12.49 -8.76
C ARG A 2 -11.71 13.84 -8.43
N GLY A 3 -12.65 14.31 -9.26
CA GLY A 3 -13.31 15.59 -9.09
C GLY A 3 -14.07 15.67 -7.77
N PHE A 4 -14.78 14.60 -7.43
CA PHE A 4 -15.52 14.52 -6.18
C PHE A 4 -14.59 14.58 -4.96
N LEU A 5 -13.50 13.80 -4.96
CA LEU A 5 -12.55 13.77 -3.84
C LEU A 5 -11.91 15.14 -3.58
N TRP A 6 -11.51 15.86 -4.65
CA TRP A 6 -10.70 17.06 -4.52
C TRP A 6 -11.50 18.38 -4.56
N LYS A 7 -12.70 18.37 -5.14
CA LYS A 7 -13.53 19.56 -5.34
C LYS A 7 -15.02 19.38 -5.02
N GLY A 8 -15.46 18.17 -4.65
CA GLY A 8 -16.87 17.88 -4.48
C GLY A 8 -17.70 18.00 -5.78
N ARG A 9 -17.05 18.04 -6.96
CA ARG A 9 -17.68 18.23 -8.28
C ARG A 9 -17.30 17.08 -9.22
N ARG A 10 -18.11 16.89 -10.28
CA ARG A 10 -17.94 15.81 -11.25
C ARG A 10 -16.63 15.95 -12.05
N ASP A 11 -16.31 17.18 -12.48
CA ASP A 11 -15.17 17.46 -13.34
C ASP A 11 -14.09 18.29 -12.63
N VAL A 12 -12.83 17.91 -12.82
CA VAL A 12 -11.65 18.60 -12.35
C VAL A 12 -10.71 18.85 -13.51
N GLN A 13 -10.52 20.12 -13.84
CA GLN A 13 -9.51 20.55 -14.80
C GLN A 13 -8.30 21.14 -14.06
N GLY A 14 -7.08 20.89 -14.58
CA GLY A 14 -5.85 21.49 -14.08
C GLY A 14 -5.35 20.95 -12.73
N GLY A 15 -4.46 21.67 -12.10
CA GLY A 15 -3.68 21.29 -10.92
C GLY A 15 -4.40 21.15 -9.59
N HIS A 16 -5.68 20.88 -9.57
CA HIS A 16 -6.48 20.75 -8.34
C HIS A 16 -6.28 19.43 -7.59
N CYS A 17 -5.77 18.40 -8.28
CA CYS A 17 -5.47 17.14 -7.62
C CYS A 17 -4.19 17.28 -6.79
N LEU A 18 -4.32 17.19 -5.47
CA LEU A 18 -3.20 17.33 -4.56
C LEU A 18 -2.22 16.15 -4.66
N VAL A 19 -2.74 14.94 -4.88
CA VAL A 19 -1.97 13.69 -4.98
C VAL A 19 -2.37 12.94 -6.25
N ALA A 20 -1.41 12.29 -6.89
CA ALA A 20 -1.66 11.44 -8.06
C ALA A 20 -2.68 10.34 -7.74
N TRP A 21 -3.59 10.05 -8.69
CA TRP A 21 -4.70 9.14 -8.44
C TRP A 21 -4.26 7.72 -8.06
N ASP A 22 -3.17 7.24 -8.66
CA ASP A 22 -2.63 5.92 -8.34
C ASP A 22 -2.11 5.83 -6.90
N GLN A 23 -1.55 6.93 -6.37
CA GLN A 23 -1.17 7.05 -4.96
C GLN A 23 -2.40 7.09 -4.03
N VAL A 24 -3.48 7.76 -4.45
CA VAL A 24 -4.76 7.77 -3.74
C VAL A 24 -5.36 6.35 -3.67
N CYS A 25 -5.26 5.61 -4.77
CA CYS A 25 -5.79 4.24 -4.87
C CYS A 25 -4.90 3.17 -4.20
N THR A 26 -3.71 3.52 -3.77
CA THR A 26 -2.84 2.60 -3.03
C THR A 26 -3.49 2.21 -1.69
N PRO A 27 -3.36 0.96 -1.22
CA PRO A 27 -3.83 0.55 0.10
C PRO A 27 -3.27 1.40 1.24
N LYS A 28 -4.04 1.54 2.32
CA LYS A 28 -3.65 2.35 3.49
C LYS A 28 -2.38 1.83 4.16
N GLU A 29 -2.21 0.53 4.17
CA GLU A 29 -1.08 -0.19 4.77
C GLU A 29 0.26 0.24 4.15
N ILE A 30 0.25 0.60 2.87
CA ILE A 30 1.44 1.07 2.14
C ILE A 30 1.38 2.57 1.82
N GLY A 31 0.41 3.27 2.41
CA GLY A 31 0.39 4.73 2.46
C GLY A 31 -0.57 5.42 1.51
N GLY A 32 -1.53 4.74 0.88
CA GLY A 32 -2.60 5.36 0.10
C GLY A 32 -3.79 5.79 0.95
N LEU A 33 -4.87 6.23 0.30
CA LEU A 33 -6.18 6.44 0.93
C LEU A 33 -7.04 5.16 0.94
N GLY A 34 -6.62 4.11 0.23
CA GLY A 34 -7.36 2.86 0.12
C GLY A 34 -8.63 2.97 -0.71
N ILE A 35 -8.75 3.98 -1.58
CA ILE A 35 -9.82 4.04 -2.59
C ILE A 35 -9.53 2.97 -3.64
N PRO A 36 -10.47 2.05 -3.94
CA PRO A 36 -10.20 0.99 -4.90
C PRO A 36 -9.81 1.53 -6.29
N ASN A 37 -8.74 1.00 -6.86
CA ASN A 37 -8.44 1.19 -8.28
C ASN A 37 -9.33 0.25 -9.08
N LEU A 38 -10.38 0.80 -9.71
CA LEU A 38 -11.40 0.00 -10.40
C LEU A 38 -10.84 -0.85 -11.53
N ARG A 39 -9.77 -0.42 -12.20
CA ARG A 39 -9.10 -1.22 -13.24
C ARG A 39 -8.45 -2.47 -12.65
N LEU A 40 -7.64 -2.29 -11.60
CA LEU A 40 -6.98 -3.40 -10.92
C LEU A 40 -7.98 -4.32 -10.21
N LEU A 41 -9.03 -3.72 -9.62
CA LEU A 41 -10.10 -4.50 -8.98
C LEU A 41 -10.86 -5.34 -10.00
N ASN A 42 -11.17 -4.78 -11.17
CA ASN A 42 -11.80 -5.54 -12.26
C ASN A 42 -10.90 -6.69 -12.74
N ALA A 43 -9.60 -6.44 -12.92
CA ALA A 43 -8.66 -7.49 -13.31
C ALA A 43 -8.58 -8.60 -12.24
N ALA A 44 -8.51 -8.23 -10.94
CA ALA A 44 -8.50 -9.18 -9.84
C ALA A 44 -9.80 -10.01 -9.75
N LEU A 45 -10.96 -9.37 -9.94
CA LEU A 45 -12.26 -10.08 -9.95
C LEU A 45 -12.36 -11.07 -11.12
N ARG A 46 -11.89 -10.66 -12.31
CA ARG A 46 -11.94 -11.52 -13.51
C ARG A 46 -10.91 -12.66 -13.49
N ALA A 47 -9.84 -12.57 -12.70
CA ALA A 47 -8.91 -13.66 -12.47
C ALA A 47 -9.57 -14.89 -11.79
N ARG A 48 -10.79 -14.71 -11.24
CA ARG A 48 -11.60 -15.79 -10.71
C ARG A 48 -12.04 -16.81 -11.79
N TRP A 49 -12.25 -16.35 -13.03
CA TRP A 49 -12.78 -17.23 -14.08
C TRP A 49 -11.82 -18.37 -14.46
N PRO A 50 -10.54 -18.13 -14.80
CA PRO A 50 -9.60 -19.20 -15.07
C PRO A 50 -9.34 -20.09 -13.84
N TRP A 51 -9.48 -19.56 -12.62
CA TRP A 51 -9.46 -20.35 -11.39
C TRP A 51 -10.64 -21.33 -11.33
N LEU A 52 -11.85 -20.85 -11.54
CA LEU A 52 -13.06 -21.70 -11.49
C LEU A 52 -13.13 -22.69 -12.63
N GLU A 53 -12.66 -22.35 -13.83
CA GLU A 53 -12.54 -23.27 -14.96
C GLU A 53 -11.73 -24.52 -14.60
N ARG A 54 -10.71 -24.34 -13.76
CA ARG A 54 -9.79 -25.40 -13.35
C ARG A 54 -10.20 -26.13 -12.07
N THR A 55 -10.86 -25.45 -11.13
CA THR A 55 -11.19 -26.02 -9.82
C THR A 55 -12.64 -26.50 -9.72
N ASP A 56 -13.50 -26.04 -10.60
CA ASP A 56 -14.93 -26.41 -10.61
C ASP A 56 -15.47 -26.42 -12.06
N PRO A 57 -15.04 -27.41 -12.88
CA PRO A 57 -15.35 -27.48 -14.31
C PRO A 57 -16.84 -27.75 -14.62
N HIS A 58 -17.61 -28.26 -13.65
CA HIS A 58 -19.01 -28.65 -13.86
C HIS A 58 -20.01 -27.49 -13.65
N ARG A 59 -19.54 -26.26 -13.47
CA ARG A 59 -20.45 -25.11 -13.31
C ARG A 59 -21.10 -24.70 -14.62
N PRO A 60 -22.39 -24.27 -14.59
CA PRO A 60 -23.15 -23.97 -15.80
C PRO A 60 -22.52 -22.86 -16.69
N TRP A 61 -21.80 -21.93 -16.08
CA TRP A 61 -21.18 -20.83 -16.83
C TRP A 61 -19.85 -21.18 -17.51
N ASN A 62 -19.29 -22.38 -17.30
CA ASN A 62 -18.10 -22.84 -18.03
C ASN A 62 -18.38 -23.06 -19.52
N GLU A 63 -19.67 -23.22 -19.90
CA GLU A 63 -20.07 -23.26 -21.29
C GLU A 63 -19.97 -21.90 -22.02
N PHE A 64 -19.89 -20.78 -21.26
CA PHE A 64 -19.71 -19.46 -21.83
C PHE A 64 -18.23 -19.20 -22.10
N ASN A 65 -17.90 -18.85 -23.34
CA ASN A 65 -16.54 -18.41 -23.70
C ASN A 65 -16.27 -17.02 -23.11
N LEU A 66 -15.89 -16.98 -21.83
CA LEU A 66 -15.58 -15.76 -21.12
C LEU A 66 -14.19 -15.27 -21.53
N GLN A 67 -14.16 -14.18 -22.30
CA GLN A 67 -12.90 -13.53 -22.64
C GLN A 67 -12.23 -12.96 -21.38
N VAL A 68 -11.16 -13.58 -20.94
CA VAL A 68 -10.32 -13.10 -19.83
C VAL A 68 -9.24 -12.18 -20.39
N SER A 69 -9.10 -10.98 -19.82
CA SER A 69 -8.05 -10.05 -20.26
C SER A 69 -6.65 -10.59 -19.93
N CYS A 70 -5.64 -10.15 -20.70
CA CYS A 70 -4.24 -10.53 -20.43
C CYS A 70 -3.82 -10.15 -18.98
N GLU A 71 -4.30 -9.02 -18.46
CA GLU A 71 -4.02 -8.60 -17.07
C GLU A 71 -4.59 -9.61 -16.06
N SER A 72 -5.83 -10.06 -16.25
CA SER A 72 -6.49 -11.02 -15.35
C SER A 72 -5.85 -12.41 -15.44
N LEU A 73 -5.48 -12.83 -16.65
CA LEU A 73 -4.76 -14.08 -16.85
C LEU A 73 -3.35 -14.02 -16.24
N GLY A 74 -2.66 -12.87 -16.35
CA GLY A 74 -1.37 -12.64 -15.70
C GLY A 74 -1.45 -12.76 -14.17
N ILE A 75 -2.50 -12.20 -13.55
CA ILE A 75 -2.76 -12.34 -12.10
C ILE A 75 -2.97 -13.82 -11.75
N TYR A 76 -3.82 -14.53 -12.50
CA TYR A 76 -4.08 -15.96 -12.29
C TYR A 76 -2.79 -16.76 -12.40
N ARG A 77 -2.03 -16.59 -13.47
CA ARG A 77 -0.79 -17.31 -13.71
C ARG A 77 0.26 -17.05 -12.61
N ALA A 78 0.44 -15.81 -12.20
CA ALA A 78 1.43 -15.46 -11.17
C ALA A 78 1.07 -16.04 -9.78
N ALA A 79 -0.22 -16.31 -9.54
CA ALA A 79 -0.71 -16.76 -8.24
C ALA A 79 -0.90 -18.29 -8.14
N THR A 80 -0.94 -19.00 -9.26
CA THR A 80 -1.32 -20.42 -9.26
C THR A 80 -0.12 -21.33 -9.48
N HIS A 81 -0.03 -22.35 -8.64
CA HIS A 81 0.83 -23.52 -8.86
C HIS A 81 0.02 -24.80 -8.69
N CYS A 82 0.44 -25.85 -9.33
CA CYS A 82 -0.20 -27.15 -9.30
C CYS A 82 0.65 -28.13 -8.50
N VAL A 83 0.08 -28.73 -7.47
CA VAL A 83 0.67 -29.89 -6.80
C VAL A 83 0.25 -31.11 -7.60
N LEU A 84 1.24 -31.77 -8.16
CA LEU A 84 1.04 -32.91 -9.04
C LEU A 84 0.61 -34.13 -8.25
N GLY A 85 -0.41 -34.81 -8.72
CA GLY A 85 -0.90 -36.08 -8.24
C GLY A 85 -0.78 -37.13 -9.32
N ASP A 86 -1.89 -37.48 -9.98
CA ASP A 86 -1.93 -38.47 -11.09
C ASP A 86 -1.61 -37.85 -12.46
N GLY A 87 -1.49 -36.52 -12.54
CA GLY A 87 -1.17 -35.76 -13.76
C GLY A 87 -2.30 -35.68 -14.78
N GLU A 88 -3.54 -36.04 -14.42
CA GLU A 88 -4.68 -36.07 -15.35
C GLU A 88 -5.25 -34.70 -15.65
N SER A 89 -5.10 -33.73 -14.73
CA SER A 89 -5.65 -32.39 -14.87
C SER A 89 -4.58 -31.31 -15.10
N ALA A 90 -3.36 -31.50 -14.63
CA ALA A 90 -2.24 -30.57 -14.79
C ALA A 90 -1.77 -30.55 -16.25
N ARG A 91 -1.71 -29.36 -16.87
CA ARG A 91 -1.19 -29.18 -18.24
C ARG A 91 0.33 -29.15 -18.26
N PHE A 92 0.94 -30.03 -19.04
CA PHE A 92 2.39 -30.22 -19.08
C PHE A 92 3.16 -28.93 -19.37
N TRP A 93 2.80 -28.23 -20.44
CA TRP A 93 3.55 -27.08 -20.92
C TRP A 93 3.23 -25.77 -20.23
N THR A 94 1.99 -25.60 -19.76
CA THR A 94 1.45 -24.28 -19.40
C THR A 94 1.11 -24.09 -17.93
N ASP A 95 1.02 -25.18 -17.15
CA ASP A 95 0.78 -25.07 -15.71
C ASP A 95 2.10 -25.02 -14.93
N TRP A 96 2.09 -24.38 -13.80
CA TRP A 96 3.23 -24.36 -12.88
C TRP A 96 3.15 -25.57 -11.97
N TRP A 97 3.68 -26.68 -12.39
CA TRP A 97 3.77 -27.94 -11.63
C TRP A 97 5.23 -28.37 -11.35
N LEU A 98 6.21 -27.80 -12.05
CA LEU A 98 7.62 -27.88 -11.69
C LEU A 98 7.93 -26.87 -10.58
N TRP A 99 8.89 -27.16 -9.71
CA TRP A 99 9.27 -26.30 -8.58
C TRP A 99 9.72 -24.89 -8.98
N ASP A 100 10.29 -24.73 -10.16
CA ASP A 100 10.85 -23.45 -10.63
C ASP A 100 9.86 -22.57 -11.42
N GLY A 101 8.75 -23.12 -11.90
CA GLY A 101 7.79 -22.38 -12.72
C GLY A 101 7.15 -23.20 -13.85
N ARG A 102 6.64 -22.51 -14.85
CA ARG A 102 6.03 -23.10 -16.04
C ARG A 102 7.09 -23.40 -17.08
N ILE A 103 6.97 -24.53 -17.78
CA ILE A 103 7.91 -24.89 -18.85
C ILE A 103 7.92 -23.84 -19.95
N GLU A 104 6.76 -23.28 -20.33
CA GLU A 104 6.67 -22.21 -21.34
C GLU A 104 7.43 -20.92 -20.96
N GLU A 105 7.58 -20.64 -19.65
CA GLU A 105 8.27 -19.46 -19.11
C GLU A 105 9.77 -19.73 -18.87
N LEU A 106 10.08 -20.92 -18.37
CA LEU A 106 11.45 -21.36 -18.08
C LEU A 106 12.23 -21.70 -19.33
N MET A 107 11.55 -22.23 -20.35
CA MET A 107 12.13 -22.79 -21.57
C MET A 107 11.43 -22.23 -22.82
N PRO A 108 11.44 -20.89 -23.01
CA PRO A 108 10.67 -20.24 -24.07
C PRO A 108 11.16 -20.60 -25.48
N ASN A 109 12.46 -20.88 -25.66
CA ASN A 109 13.00 -21.27 -26.96
C ASN A 109 12.55 -22.70 -27.34
N LEU A 110 12.50 -23.63 -26.39
CA LEU A 110 11.96 -24.96 -26.59
C LEU A 110 10.46 -24.91 -26.86
N TYR A 111 9.70 -24.16 -26.03
CA TYR A 111 8.26 -24.05 -26.16
C TYR A 111 7.80 -23.49 -27.52
N ALA A 112 8.62 -22.66 -28.17
CA ALA A 112 8.34 -22.16 -29.51
C ALA A 112 8.24 -23.29 -30.56
N PHE A 113 8.93 -24.42 -30.37
CA PHE A 113 8.92 -25.59 -31.24
C PHE A 113 7.84 -26.63 -30.86
N VAL A 114 7.11 -26.43 -29.74
CA VAL A 114 6.02 -27.31 -29.34
C VAL A 114 4.82 -27.10 -30.25
N ARG A 115 4.31 -28.19 -30.82
CA ARG A 115 3.12 -28.21 -31.68
C ARG A 115 1.90 -27.69 -30.93
N LYS A 116 1.10 -26.85 -31.58
CA LYS A 116 -0.08 -26.21 -30.93
C LYS A 116 -1.03 -27.19 -30.22
N PRO A 117 -1.42 -28.34 -30.80
CA PRO A 117 -2.29 -29.31 -30.11
C PRO A 117 -1.66 -29.90 -28.85
N ALA A 118 -0.35 -30.12 -28.87
CA ALA A 118 0.39 -30.69 -27.76
C ALA A 118 0.48 -29.77 -26.51
N ARG A 119 0.33 -28.48 -26.71
CA ARG A 119 0.34 -27.48 -25.62
C ARG A 119 -0.77 -27.67 -24.60
N LEU A 120 -1.83 -28.39 -24.96
CA LEU A 120 -2.98 -28.69 -24.11
C LEU A 120 -2.91 -30.04 -23.42
N LYS A 121 -1.90 -30.89 -23.75
CA LYS A 121 -1.74 -32.20 -23.12
C LYS A 121 -1.56 -32.08 -21.60
N THR A 122 -2.14 -33.04 -20.90
CA THR A 122 -1.90 -33.19 -19.46
C THR A 122 -0.50 -33.76 -19.19
N VAL A 123 -0.02 -33.66 -17.97
CA VAL A 123 1.28 -34.20 -17.56
C VAL A 123 1.31 -35.71 -17.83
N ARG A 124 0.24 -36.42 -17.45
CA ARG A 124 0.12 -37.86 -17.69
C ARG A 124 0.17 -38.21 -19.17
N GLN A 125 -0.59 -37.55 -20.01
CA GLN A 125 -0.57 -37.75 -21.46
C GLN A 125 0.82 -37.53 -22.05
N ALA A 126 1.46 -36.40 -21.66
CA ALA A 126 2.77 -36.04 -22.13
C ALA A 126 3.86 -37.09 -21.70
N MET A 127 3.76 -37.60 -20.50
CA MET A 127 4.70 -38.66 -20.01
C MET A 127 4.45 -40.01 -20.67
N VAL A 128 3.21 -40.43 -20.84
CA VAL A 128 2.87 -41.74 -21.47
C VAL A 128 3.16 -41.73 -22.95
N GLU A 129 2.82 -40.67 -23.66
CA GLU A 129 3.01 -40.55 -25.12
C GLU A 129 4.44 -40.15 -25.50
N GLY A 130 5.23 -39.68 -24.53
CA GLY A 130 6.57 -39.13 -24.75
C GLY A 130 6.53 -37.68 -25.21
N TRP A 131 6.62 -36.76 -24.27
CA TRP A 131 6.55 -35.29 -24.48
C TRP A 131 7.54 -34.76 -25.53
N TRP A 132 8.67 -35.46 -25.73
CA TRP A 132 9.66 -35.09 -26.76
C TRP A 132 9.12 -35.27 -28.19
N GLN A 133 8.10 -36.11 -28.40
CA GLN A 133 7.46 -36.30 -29.71
C GLN A 133 6.62 -35.08 -30.11
N ASP A 134 6.26 -34.23 -29.15
CA ASP A 134 5.47 -33.05 -29.36
C ASP A 134 6.28 -31.85 -29.92
N ILE A 135 7.61 -32.03 -29.99
CA ILE A 135 8.55 -30.99 -30.39
C ILE A 135 8.94 -31.18 -31.87
N SER A 136 9.02 -30.08 -32.62
CA SER A 136 9.51 -30.10 -34.00
C SER A 136 11.01 -30.34 -34.02
N PRO A 137 11.53 -31.17 -34.99
CA PRO A 137 12.94 -31.60 -35.00
C PRO A 137 13.93 -30.45 -35.31
N ASP A 138 13.49 -29.39 -36.00
CA ASP A 138 14.35 -28.26 -36.46
C ASP A 138 14.68 -27.27 -35.35
N MET A 139 15.07 -27.77 -34.15
CA MET A 139 15.37 -26.97 -33.00
C MET A 139 16.64 -26.10 -33.18
N THR A 140 16.62 -24.90 -32.66
CA THR A 140 17.83 -24.09 -32.50
C THR A 140 18.73 -24.64 -31.40
N THR A 141 20.02 -24.27 -31.40
CA THR A 141 20.96 -24.66 -30.31
C THR A 141 20.45 -24.27 -28.94
N ARG A 142 19.79 -23.12 -28.81
CA ARG A 142 19.19 -22.69 -27.52
C ARG A 142 18.02 -23.58 -27.10
N ALA A 143 17.15 -23.93 -28.02
CA ALA A 143 16.05 -24.86 -27.75
C ALA A 143 16.57 -26.25 -27.38
N LEU A 144 17.65 -26.70 -27.99
CA LEU A 144 18.30 -27.99 -27.64
C LEU A 144 18.86 -27.97 -26.22
N LEU A 145 19.50 -26.88 -25.81
CA LEU A 145 20.00 -26.76 -24.41
C LEU A 145 18.84 -26.75 -23.40
N GLU A 146 17.74 -26.07 -23.70
CA GLU A 146 16.54 -26.11 -22.87
C GLU A 146 15.88 -27.49 -22.86
N PHE A 147 15.91 -28.22 -23.99
CA PHE A 147 15.44 -29.61 -24.04
C PHE A 147 16.23 -30.51 -23.11
N ILE A 148 17.57 -30.46 -23.16
CA ILE A 148 18.44 -31.23 -22.26
C ILE A 148 18.15 -30.92 -20.80
N ALA A 149 17.99 -29.63 -20.48
CA ALA A 149 17.65 -29.19 -19.15
C ALA A 149 16.26 -29.69 -18.68
N LEU A 150 15.29 -29.81 -19.60
CA LEU A 150 13.98 -30.37 -19.29
C LEU A 150 14.08 -31.90 -19.07
N VAL A 151 14.86 -32.62 -19.90
CA VAL A 151 15.10 -34.08 -19.71
C VAL A 151 15.65 -34.35 -18.30
N ASP A 152 16.65 -33.56 -17.87
CA ASP A 152 17.25 -33.72 -16.54
C ASP A 152 16.20 -33.49 -15.43
N ARG A 153 15.39 -32.45 -15.54
CA ARG A 153 14.31 -32.16 -14.56
C ARG A 153 13.21 -33.22 -14.52
N MET A 154 12.94 -33.86 -15.64
CA MET A 154 11.90 -34.89 -15.75
C MET A 154 12.29 -36.25 -15.11
N GLN A 155 13.57 -36.45 -14.82
CA GLN A 155 14.03 -37.70 -14.18
C GLN A 155 13.49 -37.89 -12.76
N ASP A 156 13.26 -36.79 -12.05
CA ASP A 156 12.79 -36.78 -10.65
C ASP A 156 11.26 -36.60 -10.52
N VAL A 157 10.53 -36.71 -11.63
CA VAL A 157 9.07 -36.52 -11.64
C VAL A 157 8.34 -37.85 -11.59
N ASP A 158 7.70 -38.12 -10.46
CA ASP A 158 6.84 -39.28 -10.26
C ASP A 158 5.37 -38.85 -10.12
N LEU A 159 4.48 -39.59 -10.82
CA LEU A 159 3.04 -39.45 -10.68
C LEU A 159 2.53 -40.40 -9.60
N THR A 160 1.60 -39.91 -8.77
CA THR A 160 0.97 -40.72 -7.72
C THR A 160 -0.41 -41.19 -8.19
N PRO A 161 -0.58 -42.42 -8.64
CA PRO A 161 -1.86 -42.93 -9.14
C PRO A 161 -2.96 -42.81 -8.07
N GLY A 162 -4.15 -42.34 -8.47
CA GLY A 162 -5.31 -42.20 -7.59
C GLY A 162 -5.29 -41.00 -6.68
N THR A 163 -4.30 -40.11 -6.81
CA THR A 163 -4.25 -38.81 -6.13
C THR A 163 -4.52 -37.72 -7.15
N GLU A 164 -5.57 -36.98 -6.99
CA GLU A 164 -5.91 -35.86 -7.91
C GLU A 164 -4.89 -34.74 -7.83
N ASP A 165 -4.59 -34.12 -8.99
CA ASP A 165 -3.81 -32.88 -9.03
C ASP A 165 -4.56 -31.74 -8.30
N ARG A 166 -3.82 -30.88 -7.60
CA ARG A 166 -4.42 -29.78 -6.85
C ARG A 166 -3.80 -28.45 -7.27
N ILE A 167 -4.66 -27.52 -7.67
CA ILE A 167 -4.25 -26.14 -7.97
C ILE A 167 -4.36 -25.33 -6.70
N HIS A 168 -3.26 -24.66 -6.33
CA HIS A 168 -3.14 -23.79 -5.17
C HIS A 168 -3.02 -22.34 -5.58
N TRP A 169 -3.70 -21.48 -4.84
CA TRP A 169 -3.58 -20.04 -4.91
C TRP A 169 -2.54 -19.55 -3.90
N ALA A 170 -1.34 -19.18 -4.37
CA ALA A 170 -0.19 -18.87 -3.52
C ALA A 170 -0.36 -17.61 -2.63
N TRP A 171 -1.26 -16.71 -3.01
CA TRP A 171 -1.45 -15.42 -2.31
C TRP A 171 -2.50 -15.47 -1.19
N ASP A 172 -2.97 -16.65 -0.83
CA ASP A 172 -3.87 -16.85 0.30
C ASP A 172 -3.41 -18.07 1.11
N SER A 173 -3.42 -17.96 2.43
CA SER A 173 -2.98 -19.04 3.33
C SER A 173 -3.84 -20.31 3.26
N THR A 174 -5.07 -20.19 2.74
CA THR A 174 -5.98 -21.32 2.54
C THR A 174 -5.71 -22.06 1.23
N GLY A 175 -4.85 -21.52 0.37
CA GLY A 175 -4.62 -22.06 -0.98
C GLY A 175 -5.78 -21.81 -1.94
N GLN A 176 -6.79 -21.03 -1.54
CA GLN A 176 -7.99 -20.75 -2.32
C GLN A 176 -7.99 -19.33 -2.89
N PHE A 177 -8.59 -19.16 -4.06
CA PHE A 177 -8.73 -17.84 -4.69
C PHE A 177 -9.54 -16.89 -3.81
N SER A 178 -9.02 -15.68 -3.62
CA SER A 178 -9.80 -14.56 -3.14
C SER A 178 -9.53 -13.31 -3.98
N ALA A 179 -10.59 -12.57 -4.34
CA ALA A 179 -10.45 -11.32 -5.08
C ALA A 179 -9.65 -10.27 -4.28
N LYS A 180 -9.67 -10.38 -2.96
CA LYS A 180 -8.89 -9.52 -2.06
C LYS A 180 -7.39 -9.81 -2.21
N SER A 181 -6.96 -11.06 -2.13
CA SER A 181 -5.55 -11.43 -2.30
C SER A 181 -5.05 -11.09 -3.69
N ALA A 182 -5.84 -11.35 -4.74
CA ALA A 182 -5.54 -10.97 -6.11
C ALA A 182 -5.36 -9.46 -6.28
N TYR A 183 -6.25 -8.66 -5.67
CA TYR A 183 -6.15 -7.19 -5.69
C TYR A 183 -4.92 -6.68 -4.93
N MET A 184 -4.67 -7.23 -3.75
CA MET A 184 -3.53 -6.83 -2.92
C MET A 184 -2.19 -7.17 -3.58
N ALA A 185 -2.11 -8.28 -4.29
CA ALA A 185 -0.91 -8.68 -5.04
C ALA A 185 -0.53 -7.67 -6.14
N CYS A 186 -1.49 -6.93 -6.71
CA CYS A 186 -1.19 -5.83 -7.64
C CYS A 186 -0.35 -4.71 -7.02
N PHE A 187 -0.18 -4.70 -5.72
CA PHE A 187 0.64 -3.73 -4.97
C PHE A 187 1.90 -4.36 -4.36
N ALA A 188 2.17 -5.63 -4.64
CA ALA A 188 3.37 -6.31 -4.17
C ALA A 188 4.64 -5.58 -4.64
N GLY A 189 5.66 -5.54 -3.79
CA GLY A 189 6.92 -4.84 -4.08
C GLY A 189 6.88 -3.31 -3.92
N ARG A 190 5.73 -2.71 -3.60
CA ARG A 190 5.67 -1.27 -3.28
C ARG A 190 6.21 -1.02 -1.88
N ILE A 191 7.05 0.00 -1.76
CA ILE A 191 7.63 0.43 -0.47
C ILE A 191 6.57 1.17 0.33
N GLU A 192 6.44 0.85 1.62
CA GLU A 192 5.58 1.60 2.55
C GLU A 192 6.05 3.05 2.65
N ALA A 193 5.11 3.99 2.51
CA ALA A 193 5.42 5.40 2.69
C ALA A 193 5.66 5.71 4.18
N ASN A 194 6.71 6.50 4.46
CA ASN A 194 7.03 6.93 5.82
C ASN A 194 5.82 7.56 6.52
N GLY A 195 5.52 7.09 7.72
CA GLY A 195 4.39 7.55 8.53
C GLY A 195 3.04 6.92 8.18
N ALA A 196 2.93 6.06 7.15
CA ALA A 196 1.68 5.48 6.72
C ALA A 196 0.98 4.66 7.82
N THR A 197 1.70 3.71 8.40
CA THR A 197 1.19 2.89 9.51
C THR A 197 0.76 3.75 10.70
N GLN A 198 1.55 4.76 11.07
CA GLN A 198 1.27 5.66 12.18
C GLN A 198 -0.04 6.44 11.96
N ILE A 199 -0.19 7.04 10.78
CA ILE A 199 -1.36 7.81 10.40
C ILE A 199 -2.62 6.95 10.44
N TRP A 200 -2.61 5.81 9.70
CA TRP A 200 -3.84 5.04 9.51
C TRP A 200 -4.24 4.20 10.71
N ARG A 201 -3.29 3.76 11.53
CA ARG A 201 -3.56 3.02 12.78
C ARG A 201 -3.79 3.93 13.99
N SER A 202 -3.58 5.25 13.89
CA SER A 202 -4.01 6.20 14.93
C SER A 202 -5.53 6.13 15.09
N ARG A 203 -6.05 6.58 16.23
CA ARG A 203 -7.49 6.68 16.49
C ARG A 203 -8.05 8.06 16.16
N ALA A 204 -7.24 8.96 15.63
CA ALA A 204 -7.64 10.30 15.27
C ALA A 204 -8.83 10.32 14.30
N PRO A 205 -9.66 11.38 14.30
CA PRO A 205 -10.74 11.56 13.33
C PRO A 205 -10.25 11.49 11.89
N ALA A 206 -11.13 11.09 10.97
CA ALA A 206 -10.79 10.90 9.55
C ALA A 206 -10.19 12.17 8.91
N THR A 207 -10.73 13.34 9.22
CA THR A 207 -10.24 14.64 8.74
C THR A 207 -8.79 14.88 9.15
N CYS A 208 -8.46 14.62 10.43
CA CYS A 208 -7.10 14.78 10.95
C CYS A 208 -6.12 13.76 10.31
N LYS A 209 -6.56 12.53 10.06
CA LYS A 209 -5.75 11.53 9.34
C LYS A 209 -5.47 11.94 7.90
N VAL A 210 -6.48 12.45 7.19
CA VAL A 210 -6.32 12.93 5.81
C VAL A 210 -5.36 14.12 5.76
N PHE A 211 -5.48 15.06 6.71
CA PHE A 211 -4.52 16.15 6.85
C PHE A 211 -3.09 15.60 7.07
N ALA A 212 -2.90 14.73 8.06
CA ALA A 212 -1.58 14.15 8.35
C ALA A 212 -0.99 13.40 7.14
N TRP A 213 -1.85 12.71 6.38
CA TRP A 213 -1.49 12.04 5.13
C TRP A 213 -1.05 13.03 4.04
N LEU A 214 -1.71 14.18 3.91
CA LEU A 214 -1.31 15.26 3.00
C LEU A 214 -0.01 15.93 3.47
N ALA A 215 0.11 16.19 4.77
CA ALA A 215 1.29 16.79 5.38
C ALA A 215 2.54 15.93 5.16
N ALA A 216 2.47 14.62 5.46
CA ALA A 216 3.57 13.68 5.24
C ALA A 216 4.01 13.58 3.77
N ARG A 217 3.18 14.03 2.82
CA ARG A 217 3.46 14.09 1.38
C ARG A 217 3.81 15.48 0.86
N ASN A 218 3.94 16.46 1.76
CA ASN A 218 4.11 17.86 1.38
C ASN A 218 3.03 18.31 0.37
N ARG A 219 1.76 18.08 0.70
CA ARG A 219 0.60 18.42 -0.15
C ARG A 219 -0.36 19.43 0.47
N CYS A 220 -0.06 19.94 1.67
CA CYS A 220 -0.77 21.07 2.27
C CYS A 220 -0.43 22.38 1.54
N TRP A 221 -1.34 23.36 1.59
CA TRP A 221 -1.16 24.66 0.95
C TRP A 221 -0.31 25.58 1.83
N THR A 222 0.99 25.36 1.79
CA THR A 222 2.03 26.21 2.41
C THR A 222 2.64 27.15 1.38
N ALA A 223 3.36 28.18 1.81
CA ALA A 223 3.95 29.20 0.93
C ALA A 223 4.85 28.58 -0.16
N ASP A 224 5.67 27.59 0.19
CA ASP A 224 6.52 26.86 -0.80
C ASP A 224 5.68 26.17 -1.89
N ARG A 225 4.49 25.67 -1.53
CA ARG A 225 3.58 25.02 -2.49
C ARG A 225 2.84 26.03 -3.37
N LEU A 226 2.49 27.20 -2.82
CA LEU A 226 1.94 28.32 -3.59
C LEU A 226 2.99 28.86 -4.56
N GLN A 227 4.23 29.05 -4.10
CA GLN A 227 5.36 29.49 -4.92
C GLN A 227 5.59 28.60 -6.13
N ARG A 228 5.63 27.27 -5.94
CA ARG A 228 5.77 26.29 -7.03
C ARG A 228 4.65 26.34 -8.07
N ARG A 229 3.55 26.99 -7.76
CA ARG A 229 2.41 27.18 -8.66
C ARG A 229 2.26 28.62 -9.14
N HIS A 230 3.26 29.46 -8.88
CA HIS A 230 3.27 30.87 -9.25
C HIS A 230 2.05 31.63 -8.69
N LEU A 231 1.56 31.23 -7.51
CA LEU A 231 0.48 31.89 -6.81
C LEU A 231 1.03 32.87 -5.76
N PRO A 232 0.30 33.96 -5.42
CA PRO A 232 0.68 34.86 -4.34
C PRO A 232 0.91 34.08 -3.04
N HIS A 233 2.02 34.37 -2.36
CA HIS A 233 2.42 33.67 -1.14
C HIS A 233 3.23 34.60 -0.23
N PRO A 234 3.18 34.43 1.11
CA PRO A 234 4.07 35.12 2.02
C PRO A 234 5.51 34.69 1.84
N SER A 235 6.46 35.58 2.12
CA SER A 235 7.89 35.30 2.01
C SER A 235 8.43 34.42 3.13
N ALA A 236 7.79 34.48 4.30
CA ALA A 236 8.28 33.83 5.51
C ALA A 236 7.19 33.03 6.25
N CYS A 237 7.62 32.20 7.19
CA CYS A 237 6.75 31.40 8.05
C CYS A 237 5.91 32.32 8.97
N PRO A 238 4.59 32.16 9.03
CA PRO A 238 3.71 33.05 9.84
C PRO A 238 3.90 32.88 11.35
N PHE A 239 4.64 31.85 11.79
CA PHE A 239 4.95 31.64 13.21
C PHE A 239 6.23 32.31 13.68
N CYS A 240 7.28 32.28 12.89
CA CYS A 240 8.61 32.72 13.33
C CYS A 240 9.20 33.86 12.52
N ASP A 241 8.66 34.14 11.34
CA ASP A 241 9.15 35.13 10.36
C ASP A 241 10.67 35.00 10.01
N GLN A 242 11.28 33.84 10.28
CA GLN A 242 12.72 33.60 10.11
C GLN A 242 13.09 32.69 8.96
N ALA A 243 12.15 31.86 8.50
CA ALA A 243 12.40 30.84 7.49
C ALA A 243 11.22 30.73 6.51
N GLN A 244 11.48 30.16 5.33
CA GLN A 244 10.41 29.88 4.39
C GLN A 244 9.41 28.89 4.98
N GLU A 245 8.11 29.12 4.76
CA GLU A 245 7.06 28.22 5.20
C GLU A 245 7.03 26.96 4.33
N THR A 246 7.48 25.85 4.90
CA THR A 246 7.24 24.49 4.40
C THR A 246 6.42 23.71 5.42
N ILE A 247 5.77 22.62 5.04
CA ILE A 247 4.98 21.84 5.99
C ILE A 247 5.84 21.25 7.11
N ASP A 248 7.03 20.77 6.79
CA ASP A 248 7.93 20.18 7.78
C ASP A 248 8.50 21.24 8.73
N HIS A 249 8.87 22.43 8.19
CA HIS A 249 9.26 23.54 9.04
C HIS A 249 8.11 23.94 9.97
N LEU A 250 6.93 24.15 9.43
CA LEU A 250 5.75 24.59 10.17
C LEU A 250 5.37 23.65 11.31
N LEU A 251 5.41 22.33 11.07
CA LEU A 251 4.96 21.32 12.03
C LEU A 251 6.06 20.87 12.99
N LEU A 252 7.33 20.92 12.59
CA LEU A 252 8.44 20.32 13.35
C LEU A 252 9.62 21.28 13.56
N GLY A 253 10.10 21.93 12.48
CA GLY A 253 11.35 22.68 12.48
C GLY A 253 11.26 24.08 13.05
N CYS A 254 10.08 24.71 12.98
CA CYS A 254 9.85 26.06 13.47
C CYS A 254 10.11 26.17 14.99
N VAL A 255 10.73 27.25 15.44
CA VAL A 255 10.96 27.50 16.87
C VAL A 255 9.65 27.49 17.66
N PHE A 256 8.58 27.99 17.08
CA PHE A 256 7.25 27.94 17.65
C PHE A 256 6.73 26.48 17.82
N ALA A 257 6.78 25.68 16.74
CA ALA A 257 6.36 24.29 16.80
C ALA A 257 7.20 23.46 17.79
N ARG A 258 8.50 23.76 17.86
CA ARG A 258 9.42 23.12 18.81
C ARG A 258 9.08 23.44 20.27
N GLN A 259 8.59 24.63 20.59
CA GLN A 259 8.08 24.92 21.94
C GLN A 259 6.90 24.02 22.27
N VAL A 260 5.93 23.86 21.37
CA VAL A 260 4.79 22.95 21.55
C VAL A 260 5.26 21.52 21.74
N TRP A 261 6.15 21.02 20.87
CA TRP A 261 6.67 19.65 20.97
C TRP A 261 7.51 19.42 22.24
N SER A 262 8.27 20.42 22.70
CA SER A 262 9.01 20.33 23.95
C SER A 262 8.08 20.05 25.13
N CYS A 263 6.98 20.78 25.26
CA CYS A 263 5.98 20.50 26.30
C CYS A 263 5.41 19.08 26.21
N ILE A 264 5.07 18.62 25.01
CA ILE A 264 4.50 17.28 24.80
C ILE A 264 5.51 16.17 25.07
N THR A 265 6.73 16.28 24.54
CA THR A 265 7.75 15.22 24.73
C THR A 265 8.29 15.15 26.18
N ASN A 266 8.38 16.29 26.88
CA ASN A 266 8.68 16.32 28.31
C ASN A 266 7.57 15.68 29.13
N ALA A 267 6.30 15.96 28.81
CA ALA A 267 5.17 15.34 29.48
C ALA A 267 5.10 13.83 29.24
N TRP A 268 5.66 13.32 28.14
CA TRP A 268 5.84 11.88 27.89
C TRP A 268 7.06 11.29 28.64
N GLY A 269 7.91 12.11 29.26
CA GLY A 269 9.21 11.67 29.79
C GLY A 269 10.15 11.20 28.68
N LYS A 270 10.01 11.73 27.47
CA LYS A 270 10.76 11.35 26.28
C LYS A 270 11.32 12.58 25.53
N PRO A 271 12.16 13.40 26.15
CA PRO A 271 12.75 14.58 25.50
C PRO A 271 13.56 14.23 24.26
N SER A 272 14.10 13.00 24.16
CA SER A 272 14.81 12.50 22.97
C SER A 272 13.91 12.32 21.73
N TRP A 273 12.61 12.35 21.89
CA TRP A 273 11.65 12.32 20.77
C TRP A 273 11.39 13.69 20.17
N MET A 274 12.04 14.72 20.67
CA MET A 274 11.97 16.07 20.12
C MET A 274 12.33 16.05 18.62
N PRO A 275 11.51 16.64 17.72
CA PRO A 275 11.85 16.68 16.30
C PRO A 275 13.08 17.55 16.05
N THR A 276 13.94 17.14 15.12
CA THR A 276 15.08 17.95 14.66
C THR A 276 14.62 19.00 13.65
N ALA A 277 15.39 20.08 13.49
CA ALA A 277 15.03 21.19 12.61
C ALA A 277 14.82 20.80 11.13
N HIS A 278 15.45 19.70 10.69
CA HIS A 278 15.41 19.23 9.30
C HIS A 278 14.63 17.92 9.11
N ALA A 279 13.94 17.46 10.16
CA ALA A 279 13.13 16.23 10.05
C ALA A 279 11.92 16.44 9.16
N THR A 280 11.59 15.45 8.34
CA THR A 280 10.27 15.37 7.70
C THR A 280 9.27 14.70 8.63
N LEU A 281 8.00 15.10 8.55
CA LEU A 281 6.95 14.56 9.42
C LEU A 281 6.91 13.02 9.36
N GLY A 282 6.93 12.44 8.17
CA GLY A 282 6.87 10.99 7.99
C GLY A 282 8.07 10.26 8.58
N GLN A 283 9.30 10.75 8.36
CA GLN A 283 10.53 10.14 8.88
C GLN A 283 10.59 10.23 10.41
N TRP A 284 10.38 11.43 10.96
CA TRP A 284 10.36 11.64 12.40
C TRP A 284 9.33 10.74 13.09
N TRP A 285 8.12 10.69 12.57
CA TRP A 285 7.04 9.89 13.14
C TRP A 285 7.34 8.39 13.11
N THR A 286 7.96 7.92 12.02
CA THR A 286 8.38 6.52 11.89
C THR A 286 9.50 6.16 12.87
N ALA A 287 10.39 7.12 13.18
CA ALA A 287 11.49 6.94 14.11
C ALA A 287 11.04 6.86 15.59
N LEU A 288 9.82 7.31 15.91
CA LEU A 288 9.29 7.17 17.27
C LEU A 288 9.06 5.70 17.62
N THR A 289 9.66 5.24 18.72
CA THR A 289 9.62 3.86 19.21
C THR A 289 8.81 3.71 20.51
N PRO A 290 7.49 3.99 20.51
CA PRO A 290 6.68 3.82 21.70
C PRO A 290 6.45 2.34 22.02
N GLN A 291 6.25 2.04 23.31
CA GLN A 291 5.84 0.70 23.75
C GLN A 291 4.58 0.24 23.02
N ARG A 292 4.48 -1.06 22.71
CA ARG A 292 3.40 -1.64 21.90
C ARG A 292 1.99 -1.23 22.38
N GLN A 293 1.79 -1.15 23.68
CA GLN A 293 0.50 -0.79 24.30
C GLN A 293 0.12 0.68 24.10
N LEU A 294 1.12 1.58 23.97
CA LEU A 294 0.94 3.03 23.84
C LEU A 294 1.02 3.52 22.38
N ARG A 295 1.43 2.66 21.44
CA ARG A 295 1.66 3.06 20.05
C ARG A 295 0.51 3.84 19.44
N LYS A 296 -0.69 3.26 19.45
CA LYS A 296 -1.87 3.89 18.84
C LYS A 296 -2.21 5.23 19.49
N GLU A 297 -1.98 5.34 20.78
CA GLU A 297 -2.26 6.55 21.54
C GLU A 297 -1.26 7.67 21.22
N ILE A 298 0.04 7.37 21.27
CA ILE A 298 1.08 8.32 20.86
C ILE A 298 0.83 8.80 19.43
N TRP A 299 0.52 7.90 18.50
CA TRP A 299 0.19 8.26 17.12
C TRP A 299 -1.06 9.15 17.02
N THR A 300 -2.03 8.94 17.89
CA THR A 300 -3.24 9.78 17.96
C THR A 300 -2.90 11.17 18.46
N VAL A 301 -2.07 11.28 19.52
CA VAL A 301 -1.61 12.57 20.04
C VAL A 301 -0.74 13.31 19.03
N VAL A 302 0.17 12.63 18.33
CA VAL A 302 0.96 13.26 17.26
C VAL A 302 0.05 13.87 16.19
N THR A 303 -1.00 13.14 15.80
CA THR A 303 -1.99 13.65 14.83
C THR A 303 -2.73 14.88 15.37
N LEU A 304 -3.14 14.86 16.65
CA LEU A 304 -3.81 15.97 17.32
C LEU A 304 -2.92 17.23 17.33
N VAL A 305 -1.67 17.08 17.80
CA VAL A 305 -0.72 18.20 17.88
C VAL A 305 -0.46 18.82 16.50
N ALA A 306 -0.15 18.00 15.51
CA ALA A 306 0.10 18.46 14.14
C ALA A 306 -1.13 19.17 13.54
N TRP A 307 -2.34 18.64 13.78
CA TRP A 307 -3.59 19.24 13.36
C TRP A 307 -3.85 20.59 14.03
N THR A 308 -3.61 20.69 15.33
CA THR A 308 -3.83 21.94 16.09
C THR A 308 -2.84 23.03 15.67
N ILE A 309 -1.56 22.68 15.45
CA ILE A 309 -0.57 23.63 14.90
C ILE A 309 -1.03 24.13 13.51
N TRP A 310 -1.48 23.24 12.62
CA TRP A 310 -1.98 23.60 11.31
C TRP A 310 -3.22 24.51 11.37
N ARG A 311 -4.16 24.24 12.25
CA ARG A 311 -5.33 25.12 12.46
C ARG A 311 -4.93 26.50 12.94
N HIS A 312 -4.00 26.57 13.89
CA HIS A 312 -3.51 27.85 14.39
C HIS A 312 -2.80 28.67 13.30
N ARG A 313 -2.01 28.01 12.45
CA ARG A 313 -1.45 28.66 11.25
C ARG A 313 -2.55 29.25 10.36
N ASN A 314 -3.61 28.51 10.12
CA ASN A 314 -4.73 29.00 9.32
C ASN A 314 -5.45 30.17 9.99
N ASP A 315 -5.60 30.17 11.31
CA ASP A 315 -6.16 31.31 12.04
C ASP A 315 -5.30 32.56 11.88
N ILE A 316 -3.97 32.43 11.87
CA ILE A 316 -3.08 33.58 11.62
C ILE A 316 -3.23 34.09 10.20
N VAL A 317 -3.19 33.21 9.21
CA VAL A 317 -3.18 33.63 7.79
C VAL A 317 -4.53 34.17 7.34
N PHE A 318 -5.64 33.60 7.81
CA PHE A 318 -6.98 33.92 7.31
C PHE A 318 -7.80 34.76 8.27
N ASN A 319 -7.52 34.71 9.57
CA ASN A 319 -8.32 35.38 10.61
C ASN A 319 -7.52 36.42 11.39
N GLY A 320 -6.24 36.67 11.02
CA GLY A 320 -5.42 37.70 11.66
C GLY A 320 -5.03 37.39 13.12
N ALA A 321 -5.06 36.13 13.54
CA ALA A 321 -4.63 35.75 14.88
C ALA A 321 -3.12 35.99 15.08
N SER A 322 -2.68 36.18 16.33
CA SER A 322 -1.23 36.26 16.67
C SER A 322 -0.66 34.88 16.98
N PRO A 323 0.62 34.61 16.65
CA PRO A 323 1.29 33.38 17.04
C PRO A 323 1.37 33.25 18.57
N SER A 324 0.80 32.17 19.14
CA SER A 324 0.86 31.88 20.57
C SER A 324 0.91 30.38 20.84
N ALA A 325 2.03 29.89 21.36
CA ALA A 325 2.20 28.48 21.74
C ALA A 325 1.25 28.10 22.89
N GLU A 326 0.95 29.01 23.79
CA GLU A 326 0.00 28.81 24.88
C GLU A 326 -1.42 28.52 24.35
N VAL A 327 -1.86 29.30 23.35
CA VAL A 327 -3.15 29.08 22.69
C VAL A 327 -3.22 27.68 22.04
N VAL A 328 -2.13 27.27 21.40
CA VAL A 328 -2.05 25.94 20.78
C VAL A 328 -2.09 24.84 21.84
N LEU A 329 -1.32 24.97 22.91
CA LEU A 329 -1.30 23.98 24.00
C LEU A 329 -2.66 23.87 24.70
N ARG A 330 -3.35 24.99 24.95
CA ARG A 330 -4.70 24.98 25.49
C ARG A 330 -5.68 24.28 24.56
N ARG A 331 -5.64 24.56 23.26
CA ARG A 331 -6.49 23.88 22.26
C ARG A 331 -6.18 22.38 22.16
N ILE A 332 -4.93 21.98 22.32
CA ILE A 332 -4.56 20.55 22.38
C ILE A 332 -5.18 19.88 23.59
N ASP A 333 -5.21 20.57 24.73
CA ASP A 333 -5.85 20.02 25.96
C ASP A 333 -7.38 19.93 25.81
N GLU A 334 -8.03 20.99 25.32
CA GLU A 334 -9.47 21.04 25.06
C GLU A 334 -9.90 19.94 24.07
N GLU A 335 -9.29 19.91 22.89
CA GLU A 335 -9.61 18.90 21.86
C GLU A 335 -9.21 17.48 22.31
N GLY A 336 -8.15 17.36 23.13
CA GLY A 336 -7.75 16.10 23.76
C GLY A 336 -8.79 15.58 24.76
N GLN A 337 -9.48 16.44 25.49
CA GLN A 337 -10.61 16.09 26.36
C GLN A 337 -11.80 15.58 25.54
N ASP A 338 -12.14 16.27 24.46
CA ASP A 338 -13.20 15.82 23.55
C ASP A 338 -12.86 14.45 22.92
N TRP A 339 -11.60 14.22 22.56
CA TRP A 339 -11.17 12.93 22.02
C TRP A 339 -11.15 11.81 23.09
N ARG A 340 -10.94 12.16 24.38
CA ARG A 340 -11.12 11.20 25.49
C ARG A 340 -12.60 10.86 25.67
N ALA A 341 -13.46 11.86 25.70
CA ALA A 341 -14.90 11.67 25.80
C ALA A 341 -15.46 10.81 24.66
N ALA A 342 -14.89 10.97 23.46
CA ALA A 342 -15.22 10.15 22.28
C ALA A 342 -14.53 8.75 22.27
N GLY A 343 -13.74 8.38 23.28
CA GLY A 343 -13.04 7.09 23.37
C GLY A 343 -11.84 6.94 22.41
N LEU A 344 -11.39 8.03 21.78
CA LEU A 344 -10.23 8.03 20.87
C LEU A 344 -8.91 8.05 21.64
N LEU A 345 -8.88 8.65 22.82
CA LEU A 345 -7.77 8.67 23.78
C LEU A 345 -8.21 8.02 25.09
N ARG A 346 -7.27 7.43 25.83
CA ARG A 346 -7.53 6.85 27.15
C ARG A 346 -7.55 7.93 28.23
N GLU A 347 -8.31 7.73 29.31
CA GLU A 347 -8.40 8.69 30.42
C GLU A 347 -7.05 8.97 31.11
N HIS A 348 -6.21 7.95 31.25
CA HIS A 348 -4.88 8.01 31.86
C HIS A 348 -3.77 7.82 30.84
N GLY A 349 -3.97 8.34 29.63
CA GLY A 349 -3.10 8.12 28.49
C GLY A 349 -1.97 9.14 28.33
N SER A 350 -1.34 9.07 27.16
CA SER A 350 -0.13 9.81 26.80
C SER A 350 -0.30 11.32 26.66
N LEU A 351 -1.52 11.87 26.73
CA LEU A 351 -1.74 13.31 26.81
C LEU A 351 -1.96 13.68 28.28
N PRO A 352 -1.05 14.45 28.92
CA PRO A 352 -1.19 14.87 30.31
C PRO A 352 -2.44 15.74 30.50
N ARG A 353 -3.09 15.63 31.66
CA ARG A 353 -4.31 16.40 32.00
C ARG A 353 -4.11 17.90 32.11
N ARG A 354 -2.85 18.40 32.16
CA ARG A 354 -2.46 19.81 32.13
C ARG A 354 -1.14 19.93 31.37
N VAL A 355 -1.22 20.34 30.12
CA VAL A 355 -0.04 20.72 29.33
C VAL A 355 0.42 22.13 29.68
N VAL A 356 -0.42 22.90 30.39
CA VAL A 356 -0.17 24.29 30.77
C VAL A 356 0.28 24.38 32.21
N ARG A 357 1.57 24.20 32.49
CA ARG A 357 2.35 24.99 33.45
C ARG A 357 3.55 25.53 32.69
N LEU A 358 3.37 26.67 32.05
CA LEU A 358 4.48 27.58 31.89
C LEU A 358 4.74 28.10 33.31
N ASP A 359 5.87 27.67 33.91
CA ASP A 359 6.38 28.32 35.10
C ASP A 359 6.48 29.81 34.78
N SER A 360 5.59 30.59 35.38
CA SER A 360 5.81 32.00 35.62
C SER A 360 6.99 32.06 36.59
N GLY A 361 8.21 32.03 36.00
CA GLY A 361 9.42 32.26 36.75
C GLY A 361 9.34 33.68 37.31
N GLU A 362 9.32 33.76 38.62
CA GLU A 362 9.70 34.97 39.36
C GLU A 362 11.18 35.30 39.12
#